data_601428125bd43377fb54d4310413993d
#
_entry.id   601428125bd43377fb54d4310413993d
#
_cell.length_a   1.000
_cell.length_b   1.000
_cell.length_c   1.000
_cell.angle_alpha   90.00
_cell.angle_beta   90.00
_cell.angle_gamma   90.00
#
_symmetry.space_group_name_H-M   'P 1'
#
loop_
_entity.id
_entity.type
_entity.pdbx_description
1 polymer ?
#
loop_
_entity_poly.entity_id
_entity_poly.type
_entity_poly.pdbx_seq_one_letter_code
_entity_poly.pdbx_strand_id
1 'polypeptide(L)'
;SITMVQALGGYAEANVWLIVAAVFFSRGIINSGLGKRIAYTLIRSFGTSSLKLAYALACTDLIISPATPSNTARGGGIVFPIVQNISLAFDSEPYGNTARRIGAYLMTTAHTINTITVTIFLTACSGNLLITSLGAKLFGYDISWWEWFQAGVIPGVICMILMPWFIYKIYPPEIKETPEAAAMAQKELDALGPITKAEISVAIIFVLCILLW
;
A
#
# COMPACT_ATOMS: atom_id res chain seq x y z
N SER A 1 32.22 26.95 3.25
CA SER A 1 32.09 26.07 4.42
C SER A 1 30.69 26.23 5.01
N ILE A 2 29.99 25.14 5.26
CA ILE A 2 28.68 25.14 5.91
C ILE A 2 28.91 25.25 7.42
N THR A 3 28.17 26.14 8.11
CA THR A 3 28.23 26.24 9.56
C THR A 3 27.51 25.09 10.24
N MET A 4 27.82 24.79 11.51
CA MET A 4 27.15 23.74 12.30
C MET A 4 25.64 23.97 12.36
N VAL A 5 25.21 25.21 12.51
CA VAL A 5 23.78 25.59 12.55
C VAL A 5 23.08 25.29 11.21
N GLN A 6 23.75 25.59 10.09
CA GLN A 6 23.23 25.25 8.76
C GLN A 6 23.19 23.73 8.53
N ALA A 7 24.18 22.99 9.01
CA ALA A 7 24.20 21.53 8.89
C ALA A 7 23.09 20.87 9.70
N LEU A 8 22.75 21.41 10.87
CA LEU A 8 21.71 20.91 11.75
C LEU A 8 20.32 21.51 11.46
N GLY A 9 20.23 22.47 10.54
CA GLY A 9 18.97 23.18 10.21
C GLY A 9 17.83 22.24 9.81
N GLY A 10 18.15 21.10 9.16
CA GLY A 10 17.17 20.11 8.79
C GLY A 10 16.42 19.48 9.98
N TYR A 11 17.05 19.39 11.15
CA TYR A 11 16.39 18.87 12.35
C TYR A 11 15.35 19.83 12.95
N ALA A 12 15.36 21.09 12.57
CA ALA A 12 14.36 22.07 12.98
C ALA A 12 13.11 22.09 12.07
N GLU A 13 13.15 21.38 10.94
CA GLU A 13 12.05 21.32 9.98
C GLU A 13 10.92 20.40 10.49
N ALA A 14 9.69 20.93 10.62
CA ALA A 14 8.53 20.17 11.08
C ALA A 14 8.24 18.94 10.20
N ASN A 15 8.44 19.05 8.89
CA ASN A 15 8.22 17.94 7.94
C ASN A 15 9.14 16.73 8.18
N VAL A 16 10.36 16.95 8.68
CA VAL A 16 11.27 15.84 9.04
C VAL A 16 10.67 15.03 10.18
N TRP A 17 10.15 15.69 11.21
CA TRP A 17 9.53 15.02 12.35
C TRP A 17 8.19 14.38 12.01
N LEU A 18 7.43 14.99 11.10
CA LEU A 18 6.22 14.36 10.55
C LEU A 18 6.56 13.03 9.85
N ILE A 19 7.60 13.02 9.00
CA ILE A 19 8.06 11.79 8.33
C ILE A 19 8.52 10.75 9.35
N VAL A 20 9.28 11.16 10.38
CA VAL A 20 9.74 10.26 11.45
C VAL A 20 8.55 9.63 12.18
N ALA A 21 7.57 10.45 12.62
CA ALA A 21 6.37 9.95 13.28
C ALA A 21 5.58 8.98 12.39
N ALA A 22 5.42 9.32 11.11
CA ALA A 22 4.71 8.51 10.15
C ALA A 22 5.43 7.17 9.85
N VAL A 23 6.77 7.14 9.84
CA VAL A 23 7.56 5.89 9.73
C VAL A 23 7.35 4.99 10.95
N PHE A 24 7.34 5.54 12.16
CA PHE A 24 7.02 4.78 13.37
C PHE A 24 5.60 4.21 13.32
N PHE A 25 4.63 4.99 12.86
CA PHE A 25 3.26 4.53 12.69
C PHE A 25 3.15 3.40 11.66
N SER A 26 3.83 3.53 10.52
CA SER A 26 3.93 2.46 9.50
C SER A 26 4.47 1.14 10.10
N ARG A 27 5.49 1.23 10.94
CA ARG A 27 6.00 0.05 11.67
C ARG A 27 4.96 -0.55 12.61
N GLY A 28 4.14 0.28 13.25
CA GLY A 28 3.00 -0.17 14.05
C GLY A 28 2.01 -1.00 13.23
N ILE A 29 1.63 -0.55 12.04
CA ILE A 29 0.73 -1.30 11.13
C ILE A 29 1.34 -2.65 10.71
N ILE A 30 2.63 -2.67 10.35
CA ILE A 30 3.31 -3.90 9.93
C ILE A 30 3.42 -4.88 11.10
N ASN A 31 3.87 -4.41 12.26
CA ASN A 31 4.15 -5.25 13.43
C ASN A 31 2.87 -5.74 14.12
N SER A 32 1.77 -4.97 14.09
CA SER A 32 0.48 -5.40 14.66
C SER A 32 -0.18 -6.51 13.86
N GLY A 33 0.17 -6.66 12.56
CA GLY A 33 -0.51 -7.58 11.66
C GLY A 33 -1.80 -7.04 11.03
N LEU A 34 -2.23 -5.83 11.38
CA LEU A 34 -3.45 -5.21 10.87
C LEU A 34 -3.49 -5.19 9.33
N GLY A 35 -2.38 -4.84 8.68
CA GLY A 35 -2.28 -4.81 7.23
C GLY A 35 -2.52 -6.18 6.59
N LYS A 36 -1.96 -7.24 7.17
CA LYS A 36 -2.17 -8.62 6.72
C LYS A 36 -3.64 -9.04 6.89
N ARG A 37 -4.26 -8.70 8.03
CA ARG A 37 -5.67 -9.00 8.30
C ARG A 37 -6.59 -8.33 7.30
N ILE A 38 -6.38 -7.05 6.98
CA ILE A 38 -7.13 -6.33 5.94
C ILE A 38 -7.00 -7.06 4.60
N ALA A 39 -5.77 -7.38 4.19
CA ALA A 39 -5.51 -8.05 2.93
C ALA A 39 -6.20 -9.42 2.85
N TYR A 40 -6.01 -10.29 3.83
CA TYR A 40 -6.62 -11.63 3.81
C TYR A 40 -8.14 -11.57 3.90
N THR A 41 -8.73 -10.58 4.60
CA THR A 41 -10.18 -10.39 4.62
C THR A 41 -10.73 -10.05 3.23
N LEU A 42 -10.06 -9.18 2.50
CA LEU A 42 -10.44 -8.82 1.14
C LEU A 42 -10.21 -9.98 0.14
N ILE A 43 -9.09 -10.70 0.26
CA ILE A 43 -8.79 -11.86 -0.58
C ILE A 43 -9.81 -12.98 -0.36
N ARG A 44 -10.17 -13.25 0.88
CA ARG A 44 -11.23 -14.23 1.22
C ARG A 44 -12.56 -13.88 0.53
N SER A 45 -12.92 -12.60 0.54
CA SER A 45 -14.21 -12.14 0.01
C SER A 45 -14.24 -12.05 -1.52
N PHE A 46 -13.12 -11.67 -2.14
CA PHE A 46 -13.05 -11.35 -3.56
C PHE A 46 -12.05 -12.21 -4.35
N GLY A 47 -11.24 -13.05 -3.71
CA GLY A 47 -10.14 -13.80 -4.32
C GLY A 47 -10.53 -15.03 -5.16
N THR A 48 -11.74 -15.08 -5.73
CA THR A 48 -12.25 -16.24 -6.48
C THR A 48 -11.75 -16.33 -7.93
N SER A 49 -11.22 -15.26 -8.50
CA SER A 49 -10.56 -15.25 -9.80
C SER A 49 -9.36 -14.33 -9.78
N SER A 50 -8.40 -14.55 -10.69
CA SER A 50 -7.15 -13.79 -10.74
C SER A 50 -7.38 -12.28 -10.87
N LEU A 51 -8.39 -11.87 -11.65
CA LEU A 51 -8.73 -10.45 -11.77
C LEU A 51 -9.34 -9.88 -10.49
N LYS A 52 -10.28 -10.59 -9.85
CA LYS A 52 -10.85 -10.17 -8.57
C LYS A 52 -9.81 -10.16 -7.46
N LEU A 53 -8.89 -11.12 -7.47
CA LEU A 53 -7.76 -11.18 -6.56
C LEU A 53 -6.84 -9.95 -6.70
N ALA A 54 -6.56 -9.54 -7.93
CA ALA A 54 -5.81 -8.32 -8.20
C ALA A 54 -6.52 -7.06 -7.66
N TYR A 55 -7.85 -6.97 -7.81
CA TYR A 55 -8.63 -5.89 -7.20
C TYR A 55 -8.67 -5.96 -5.68
N ALA A 56 -8.71 -7.14 -5.08
CA ALA A 56 -8.60 -7.29 -3.62
C ALA A 56 -7.26 -6.73 -3.09
N LEU A 57 -6.16 -7.02 -3.80
CA LEU A 57 -4.84 -6.45 -3.49
C LEU A 57 -4.80 -4.93 -3.70
N ALA A 58 -5.44 -4.43 -4.76
CA ALA A 58 -5.55 -3.01 -5.02
C ALA A 58 -6.31 -2.27 -3.92
N CYS A 59 -7.45 -2.81 -3.48
CA CYS A 59 -8.22 -2.27 -2.35
C CYS A 59 -7.42 -2.33 -1.04
N THR A 60 -6.66 -3.40 -0.82
CA THR A 60 -5.76 -3.51 0.34
C THR A 60 -4.76 -2.37 0.37
N ASP A 61 -4.05 -2.14 -0.74
CA ASP A 61 -3.04 -1.09 -0.83
C ASP A 61 -3.66 0.29 -0.66
N LEU A 62 -4.84 0.53 -1.24
CA LEU A 62 -5.58 1.80 -1.10
C LEU A 62 -5.94 2.09 0.36
N ILE A 63 -6.46 1.09 1.09
CA ILE A 63 -6.89 1.26 2.50
C ILE A 63 -5.69 1.57 3.40
N ILE A 64 -4.55 0.91 3.17
CA ILE A 64 -3.37 1.06 4.02
C ILE A 64 -2.54 2.30 3.63
N SER A 65 -2.68 2.78 2.40
CA SER A 65 -1.84 3.82 1.80
C SER A 65 -1.78 5.13 2.60
N PRO A 66 -2.90 5.73 3.07
CA PRO A 66 -2.84 7.02 3.77
C PRO A 66 -2.06 6.96 5.09
N ALA A 67 -1.96 5.78 5.70
CA ALA A 67 -1.26 5.59 6.97
C ALA A 67 0.20 5.13 6.84
N THR A 68 0.68 4.91 5.63
CA THR A 68 2.04 4.37 5.41
C THR A 68 2.85 5.30 4.51
N PRO A 69 3.68 6.19 5.07
CA PRO A 69 4.41 7.23 4.31
C PRO A 69 5.58 6.68 3.50
N SER A 70 5.62 5.39 3.30
CA SER A 70 6.61 4.70 2.46
C SER A 70 5.93 3.60 1.65
N ASN A 71 5.81 3.84 0.35
CA ASN A 71 5.32 2.84 -0.60
C ASN A 71 6.20 1.58 -0.61
N THR A 72 7.52 1.72 -0.45
CA THR A 72 8.46 0.59 -0.35
C THR A 72 8.18 -0.26 0.88
N ALA A 73 7.96 0.36 2.05
CA ALA A 73 7.63 -0.38 3.27
C ALA A 73 6.26 -1.06 3.18
N ARG A 74 5.26 -0.43 2.59
CA ARG A 74 3.93 -0.99 2.35
C ARG A 74 3.98 -2.12 1.33
N GLY A 75 4.56 -1.86 0.17
CA GLY A 75 4.70 -2.86 -0.88
C GLY A 75 5.53 -4.05 -0.43
N GLY A 76 6.74 -3.84 0.09
CA GLY A 76 7.66 -4.90 0.49
C GLY A 76 7.29 -5.59 1.81
N GLY A 77 6.71 -4.85 2.77
CA GLY A 77 6.41 -5.39 4.10
C GLY A 77 5.02 -6.05 4.23
N ILE A 78 4.07 -5.71 3.39
CA ILE A 78 2.69 -6.23 3.48
C ILE A 78 2.28 -6.92 2.17
N VAL A 79 2.28 -6.19 1.05
CA VAL A 79 1.69 -6.68 -0.19
C VAL A 79 2.54 -7.79 -0.83
N PHE A 80 3.85 -7.58 -0.94
CA PHE A 80 4.76 -8.54 -1.58
C PHE A 80 4.75 -9.93 -0.91
N PRO A 81 4.86 -10.09 0.42
CA PRO A 81 4.80 -11.41 1.04
C PRO A 81 3.47 -12.14 0.78
N ILE A 82 2.36 -11.41 0.73
CA ILE A 82 1.04 -11.98 0.45
C ILE A 82 0.97 -12.48 -0.99
N VAL A 83 1.39 -11.65 -1.96
CA VAL A 83 1.44 -12.03 -3.38
C VAL A 83 2.39 -13.20 -3.60
N GLN A 84 3.53 -13.22 -2.91
CA GLN A 84 4.48 -14.32 -2.98
C GLN A 84 3.87 -15.63 -2.46
N ASN A 85 3.23 -15.61 -1.29
CA ASN A 85 2.58 -16.79 -0.73
C ASN A 85 1.47 -17.34 -1.64
N ILE A 86 0.66 -16.45 -2.21
CA ILE A 86 -0.37 -16.85 -3.18
C ILE A 86 0.28 -17.45 -4.43
N SER A 87 1.32 -16.82 -4.97
CA SER A 87 2.02 -17.32 -6.16
C SER A 87 2.58 -18.72 -5.94
N LEU A 88 3.22 -18.94 -4.79
CA LEU A 88 3.76 -20.26 -4.43
C LEU A 88 2.66 -21.31 -4.25
N ALA A 89 1.49 -20.95 -3.69
CA ALA A 89 0.35 -21.86 -3.55
C ALA A 89 -0.21 -22.32 -4.90
N PHE A 90 0.04 -21.57 -5.97
CA PHE A 90 -0.32 -21.92 -7.34
C PHE A 90 0.88 -22.44 -8.17
N ASP A 91 1.97 -22.85 -7.53
CA ASP A 91 3.23 -23.28 -8.16
C ASP A 91 3.74 -22.28 -9.21
N SER A 92 3.62 -21.00 -8.92
CA SER A 92 4.06 -19.91 -9.79
C SER A 92 5.33 -19.27 -9.22
N GLU A 93 6.47 -19.66 -9.75
CA GLU A 93 7.79 -19.24 -9.31
C GLU A 93 8.44 -18.28 -10.30
N PRO A 94 9.32 -17.36 -9.85
CA PRO A 94 9.98 -16.39 -10.73
C PRO A 94 11.01 -17.03 -11.66
N TYR A 95 11.56 -18.18 -11.26
CA TYR A 95 12.53 -18.94 -12.05
C TYR A 95 11.86 -20.19 -12.66
N GLY A 96 12.17 -20.45 -13.91
CA GLY A 96 11.52 -21.51 -14.68
C GLY A 96 10.35 -20.96 -15.52
N ASN A 97 9.53 -21.85 -16.05
CA ASN A 97 8.45 -21.47 -16.96
C ASN A 97 7.08 -21.25 -16.28
N THR A 98 7.05 -21.14 -14.93
CA THR A 98 5.79 -21.08 -14.18
C THR A 98 5.39 -19.67 -13.75
N ALA A 99 6.24 -18.67 -13.96
CA ALA A 99 5.97 -17.29 -13.55
C ALA A 99 4.65 -16.72 -14.12
N ARG A 100 4.28 -17.13 -15.33
CA ARG A 100 3.04 -16.70 -16.01
C ARG A 100 1.78 -17.39 -15.50
N ARG A 101 1.89 -18.42 -14.67
CA ARG A 101 0.70 -19.07 -14.11
C ARG A 101 -0.19 -18.05 -13.42
N ILE A 102 0.36 -17.27 -12.46
CA ILE A 102 -0.34 -16.18 -11.81
C ILE A 102 0.60 -15.12 -11.22
N GLY A 103 1.79 -15.51 -10.75
CA GLY A 103 2.69 -14.68 -9.97
C GLY A 103 3.12 -13.40 -10.68
N ALA A 104 3.53 -13.52 -11.95
CA ALA A 104 3.96 -12.36 -12.73
C ALA A 104 2.84 -11.31 -12.89
N TYR A 105 1.60 -11.76 -13.12
CA TYR A 105 0.43 -10.87 -13.20
C TYR A 105 0.18 -10.15 -11.88
N LEU A 106 0.13 -10.89 -10.77
CA LEU A 106 -0.14 -10.31 -9.45
C LEU A 106 0.98 -9.37 -8.99
N MET A 107 2.25 -9.73 -9.20
CA MET A 107 3.40 -8.89 -8.84
C MET A 107 3.41 -7.57 -9.63
N THR A 108 3.22 -7.65 -10.94
CA THR A 108 3.17 -6.47 -11.80
C THR A 108 2.01 -5.57 -11.40
N THR A 109 0.84 -6.14 -11.16
CA THR A 109 -0.35 -5.40 -10.75
C THR A 109 -0.14 -4.75 -9.38
N ALA A 110 0.35 -5.50 -8.40
CA ALA A 110 0.62 -4.99 -7.05
C ALA A 110 1.62 -3.83 -7.06
N HIS A 111 2.70 -3.94 -7.84
CA HIS A 111 3.68 -2.86 -8.00
C HIS A 111 3.07 -1.61 -8.64
N THR A 112 2.30 -1.77 -9.71
CA THR A 112 1.64 -0.67 -10.41
C THR A 112 0.63 0.04 -9.50
N ILE A 113 -0.21 -0.72 -8.79
CA ILE A 113 -1.18 -0.18 -7.84
C ILE A 113 -0.49 0.56 -6.71
N ASN A 114 0.58 0.01 -6.15
CA ASN A 114 1.35 0.67 -5.10
C ASN A 114 1.90 2.04 -5.54
N THR A 115 2.27 2.17 -6.81
CA THR A 115 2.71 3.44 -7.40
C THR A 115 1.54 4.42 -7.60
N ILE A 116 0.35 3.92 -7.98
CA ILE A 116 -0.84 4.75 -8.15
C ILE A 116 -1.34 5.28 -6.80
N THR A 117 -1.42 4.44 -5.77
CA THR A 117 -1.93 4.84 -4.45
C THR A 117 -1.07 5.91 -3.77
N VAL A 118 0.22 5.98 -4.09
CA VAL A 118 1.11 7.06 -3.66
C VAL A 118 0.62 8.43 -4.12
N THR A 119 0.04 8.51 -5.31
CA THR A 119 -0.41 9.80 -5.86
C THR A 119 -1.73 10.27 -5.26
N ILE A 120 -2.56 9.36 -4.73
CA ILE A 120 -3.88 9.68 -4.18
C ILE A 120 -3.76 10.42 -2.83
N PHE A 121 -2.84 9.97 -1.97
CA PHE A 121 -2.72 10.50 -0.60
C PHE A 121 -1.39 11.20 -0.38
N LEU A 122 -1.44 12.42 0.13
CA LEU A 122 -0.25 13.20 0.46
C LEU A 122 0.70 12.42 1.38
N THR A 123 0.16 11.75 2.36
CA THR A 123 0.90 10.99 3.37
C THR A 123 1.36 9.60 2.91
N ALA A 124 1.03 9.15 1.71
CA ALA A 124 1.41 7.83 1.21
C ALA A 124 2.88 7.70 0.80
N CYS A 125 3.59 8.82 0.69
CA CYS A 125 5.02 8.86 0.40
C CYS A 125 5.67 10.10 1.03
N SER A 126 6.84 9.94 1.64
CA SER A 126 7.63 11.05 2.16
C SER A 126 8.05 12.04 1.07
N GLY A 127 8.18 11.59 -0.18
CA GLY A 127 8.45 12.46 -1.33
C GLY A 127 7.35 13.48 -1.58
N ASN A 128 6.09 13.12 -1.38
CA ASN A 128 4.96 14.05 -1.53
C ASN A 128 5.03 15.19 -0.52
N LEU A 129 5.34 14.87 0.75
CA LEU A 129 5.53 15.86 1.81
C LEU A 129 6.71 16.80 1.49
N LEU A 130 7.77 16.29 0.89
CA LEU A 130 8.90 17.11 0.46
C LEU A 130 8.49 18.05 -0.68
N ILE A 131 7.72 17.55 -1.66
CA ILE A 131 7.23 18.35 -2.79
C ILE A 131 6.37 19.51 -2.30
N THR A 132 5.42 19.25 -1.38
CA THR A 132 4.58 20.33 -0.83
C THR A 132 5.38 21.34 -0.04
N SER A 133 6.35 20.90 0.77
CA SER A 133 7.26 21.78 1.51
C SER A 133 8.10 22.67 0.59
N LEU A 134 8.64 22.11 -0.49
CA LEU A 134 9.39 22.88 -1.49
C LEU A 134 8.47 23.84 -2.26
N GLY A 135 7.25 23.43 -2.58
CA GLY A 135 6.23 24.26 -3.20
C GLY A 135 5.90 25.49 -2.37
N ALA A 136 5.69 25.30 -1.07
CA ALA A 136 5.45 26.38 -0.11
C ALA A 136 6.63 27.35 -0.07
N LYS A 137 7.86 26.85 0.00
CA LYS A 137 9.07 27.70 0.06
C LYS A 137 9.34 28.47 -1.24
N LEU A 138 9.08 27.86 -2.40
CA LEU A 138 9.40 28.46 -3.70
C LEU A 138 8.30 29.33 -4.27
N PHE A 139 7.04 28.95 -4.03
CA PHE A 139 5.87 29.58 -4.64
C PHE A 139 4.95 30.27 -3.63
N GLY A 140 5.20 30.12 -2.33
CA GLY A 140 4.39 30.71 -1.27
C GLY A 140 2.98 30.10 -1.15
N TYR A 141 2.79 28.88 -1.65
CA TYR A 141 1.50 28.18 -1.62
C TYR A 141 1.63 26.83 -0.88
N ASP A 142 0.89 26.72 0.21
CA ASP A 142 0.81 25.50 1.02
C ASP A 142 -0.32 24.60 0.50
N ILE A 143 0.02 23.42 0.04
CA ILE A 143 -0.95 22.41 -0.40
C ILE A 143 -1.36 21.58 0.81
N SER A 144 -2.63 21.69 1.21
CA SER A 144 -3.20 20.89 2.29
C SER A 144 -3.36 19.41 1.88
N TRP A 145 -3.51 18.52 2.87
CA TRP A 145 -3.79 17.10 2.62
C TRP A 145 -5.07 16.92 1.80
N TRP A 146 -6.09 17.74 2.08
CA TRP A 146 -7.38 17.66 1.39
C TRP A 146 -7.31 18.12 -0.08
N GLU A 147 -6.58 19.18 -0.35
CA GLU A 147 -6.36 19.66 -1.73
C GLU A 147 -5.60 18.62 -2.57
N TRP A 148 -4.55 18.01 -1.97
CA TRP A 148 -3.83 16.91 -2.60
C TRP A 148 -4.77 15.74 -2.92
N PHE A 149 -5.57 15.32 -1.94
CA PHE A 149 -6.52 14.22 -2.11
C PHE A 149 -7.55 14.53 -3.21
N GLN A 150 -8.14 15.71 -3.23
CA GLN A 150 -9.09 16.12 -4.27
C GLN A 150 -8.46 16.09 -5.67
N ALA A 151 -7.23 16.52 -5.83
CA ALA A 151 -6.53 16.48 -7.10
C ALA A 151 -6.15 15.05 -7.52
N GLY A 152 -5.78 14.20 -6.57
CA GLY A 152 -5.26 12.85 -6.82
C GLY A 152 -6.32 11.76 -6.89
N VAL A 153 -7.47 11.91 -6.21
CA VAL A 153 -8.45 10.81 -6.06
C VAL A 153 -9.11 10.41 -7.37
N ILE A 154 -9.52 11.37 -8.18
CA ILE A 154 -10.22 11.07 -9.46
C ILE A 154 -9.30 10.33 -10.43
N PRO A 155 -8.13 10.87 -10.83
CA PRO A 155 -7.22 10.14 -11.72
C PRO A 155 -6.70 8.85 -11.10
N GLY A 156 -6.42 8.84 -9.80
CA GLY A 156 -5.94 7.67 -9.09
C GLY A 156 -6.94 6.51 -9.08
N VAL A 157 -8.20 6.77 -8.76
CA VAL A 157 -9.27 5.75 -8.78
C VAL A 157 -9.51 5.22 -10.20
N ILE A 158 -9.52 6.09 -11.21
CA ILE A 158 -9.63 5.67 -12.60
C ILE A 158 -8.48 4.71 -12.95
N CYS A 159 -7.24 5.08 -12.63
CA CYS A 159 -6.08 4.22 -12.86
C CYS A 159 -6.16 2.91 -12.08
N MET A 160 -6.61 2.93 -10.81
CA MET A 160 -6.79 1.72 -10.00
C MET A 160 -7.81 0.75 -10.59
N ILE A 161 -8.86 1.25 -11.22
CA ILE A 161 -9.87 0.41 -11.88
C ILE A 161 -9.33 -0.13 -13.20
N LEU A 162 -8.67 0.71 -13.99
CA LEU A 162 -8.22 0.34 -15.33
C LEU A 162 -6.98 -0.55 -15.33
N MET A 163 -6.00 -0.30 -14.44
CA MET A 163 -4.69 -0.97 -14.53
C MET A 163 -4.72 -2.47 -14.26
N PRO A 164 -5.42 -3.01 -13.25
CA PRO A 164 -5.52 -4.47 -13.08
C PRO A 164 -6.14 -5.15 -14.28
N TRP A 165 -7.19 -4.54 -14.87
CA TRP A 165 -7.85 -5.03 -16.07
C TRP A 165 -6.93 -4.92 -17.30
N PHE A 166 -6.23 -3.82 -17.48
CA PHE A 166 -5.31 -3.57 -18.59
C PHE A 166 -4.15 -4.57 -18.58
N ILE A 167 -3.51 -4.76 -17.41
CA ILE A 167 -2.45 -5.75 -17.23
C ILE A 167 -3.00 -7.16 -17.51
N TYR A 168 -4.20 -7.49 -17.04
CA TYR A 168 -4.87 -8.75 -17.31
C TYR A 168 -5.06 -9.00 -18.81
N LYS A 169 -5.30 -7.96 -19.62
CA LYS A 169 -5.46 -8.07 -21.07
C LYS A 169 -4.14 -8.22 -21.82
N ILE A 170 -3.12 -7.44 -21.43
CA ILE A 170 -1.81 -7.47 -22.11
C ILE A 170 -0.96 -8.66 -21.66
N TYR A 171 -1.03 -8.98 -20.37
CA TYR A 171 -0.24 -10.02 -19.74
C TYR A 171 -1.13 -10.98 -18.93
N PRO A 172 -2.00 -11.74 -19.61
CA PRO A 172 -2.97 -12.58 -18.94
C PRO A 172 -2.29 -13.70 -18.14
N PRO A 173 -2.76 -13.96 -16.90
CA PRO A 173 -2.35 -15.15 -16.17
C PRO A 173 -2.92 -16.41 -16.84
N GLU A 174 -2.21 -17.53 -16.75
CA GLU A 174 -2.68 -18.83 -17.23
C GLU A 174 -3.83 -19.35 -16.34
N ILE A 175 -3.70 -19.17 -15.02
CA ILE A 175 -4.73 -19.51 -14.05
C ILE A 175 -5.72 -18.34 -13.96
N LYS A 176 -6.98 -18.57 -14.29
CA LYS A 176 -8.04 -17.56 -14.27
C LYS A 176 -8.92 -17.65 -13.03
N GLU A 177 -9.20 -18.85 -12.55
CA GLU A 177 -10.00 -19.11 -11.35
C GLU A 177 -9.07 -19.44 -10.17
N THR A 178 -9.34 -18.84 -9.01
CA THR A 178 -8.45 -18.94 -7.83
C THR A 178 -9.23 -19.19 -6.54
N PRO A 179 -10.12 -20.19 -6.47
CA PRO A 179 -10.86 -20.49 -5.24
C PRO A 179 -9.94 -20.86 -4.08
N GLU A 180 -8.78 -21.47 -4.37
CA GLU A 180 -7.77 -21.84 -3.37
C GLU A 180 -7.17 -20.60 -2.67
N ALA A 181 -7.11 -19.45 -3.35
CA ALA A 181 -6.63 -18.20 -2.76
C ALA A 181 -7.56 -17.71 -1.63
N ALA A 182 -8.88 -17.85 -1.82
CA ALA A 182 -9.86 -17.52 -0.78
C ALA A 182 -9.76 -18.48 0.42
N ALA A 183 -9.58 -19.79 0.16
CA ALA A 183 -9.40 -20.80 1.21
C ALA A 183 -8.07 -20.59 1.97
N MET A 184 -6.99 -20.25 1.27
CA MET A 184 -5.71 -19.89 1.87
C MET A 184 -5.85 -18.64 2.76
N ALA A 185 -6.53 -17.61 2.27
CA ALA A 185 -6.76 -16.39 3.03
C ALA A 185 -7.57 -16.66 4.31
N GLN A 186 -8.56 -17.57 4.26
CA GLN A 186 -9.28 -18.02 5.45
C GLN A 186 -8.34 -18.69 6.45
N LYS A 187 -7.51 -19.62 6.00
CA LYS A 187 -6.53 -20.32 6.85
C LYS A 187 -5.55 -19.34 7.51
N GLU A 188 -5.07 -18.35 6.78
CA GLU A 188 -4.19 -17.30 7.30
C GLU A 188 -4.90 -16.42 8.33
N LEU A 189 -6.19 -16.08 8.11
CA LEU A 189 -7.00 -15.36 9.10
C LEU A 189 -7.21 -16.18 10.37
N ASP A 190 -7.45 -17.48 10.24
CA ASP A 190 -7.60 -18.39 11.40
C ASP A 190 -6.28 -18.49 12.18
N ALA A 191 -5.15 -18.52 11.49
CA ALA A 191 -3.82 -18.51 12.10
C ALA A 191 -3.49 -17.18 12.82
N LEU A 192 -4.00 -16.06 12.33
CA LEU A 192 -3.89 -14.76 13.02
C LEU A 192 -4.74 -14.71 14.29
N GLY A 193 -5.74 -15.57 14.42
CA GLY A 193 -6.66 -15.61 15.56
C GLY A 193 -7.54 -14.37 15.70
N PRO A 194 -8.11 -14.13 16.90
CA PRO A 194 -8.98 -12.97 17.15
C PRO A 194 -8.21 -11.65 17.03
N ILE A 195 -8.94 -10.56 16.78
CA ILE A 195 -8.36 -9.21 16.69
C ILE A 195 -7.65 -8.88 18.01
N THR A 196 -6.38 -8.51 17.91
CA THR A 196 -5.53 -8.18 19.06
C THR A 196 -5.75 -6.72 19.51
N LYS A 197 -5.41 -6.43 20.78
CA LYS A 197 -5.42 -5.04 21.29
C LYS A 197 -4.49 -4.14 20.49
N ALA A 198 -3.36 -4.66 20.01
CA ALA A 198 -2.43 -3.92 19.17
C ALA A 198 -3.05 -3.51 17.83
N GLU A 199 -3.76 -4.43 17.17
CA GLU A 199 -4.48 -4.13 15.93
C GLU A 199 -5.56 -3.08 16.12
N ILE A 200 -6.35 -3.18 17.20
CA ILE A 200 -7.40 -2.21 17.54
C ILE A 200 -6.78 -0.83 17.82
N SER A 201 -5.71 -0.76 18.62
CA SER A 201 -5.05 0.51 18.93
C SER A 201 -4.51 1.20 17.68
N VAL A 202 -3.85 0.43 16.80
CA VAL A 202 -3.32 0.95 15.53
C VAL A 202 -4.46 1.39 14.61
N ALA A 203 -5.57 0.65 14.54
CA ALA A 203 -6.73 1.02 13.74
C ALA A 203 -7.38 2.31 14.25
N ILE A 204 -7.52 2.49 15.57
CA ILE A 204 -8.06 3.72 16.17
C ILE A 204 -7.14 4.90 15.85
N ILE A 205 -5.83 4.76 16.07
CA ILE A 205 -4.86 5.82 15.77
C ILE A 205 -4.91 6.17 14.27
N PHE A 206 -5.05 5.17 13.39
CA PHE A 206 -5.18 5.38 11.96
C PHE A 206 -6.39 6.25 11.60
N VAL A 207 -7.56 5.91 12.14
CA VAL A 207 -8.78 6.68 11.90
C VAL A 207 -8.63 8.11 12.46
N LEU A 208 -8.06 8.26 13.67
CA LEU A 208 -7.80 9.57 14.25
C LEU A 208 -6.85 10.41 13.40
N CYS A 209 -5.77 9.83 12.87
CA CYS A 209 -4.86 10.55 11.98
C CYS A 209 -5.58 11.07 10.73
N ILE A 210 -6.44 10.24 10.09
CA ILE A 210 -7.20 10.68 8.91
C ILE A 210 -8.20 11.80 9.25
N LEU A 211 -8.83 11.74 10.43
CA LEU A 211 -9.81 12.76 10.85
C LEU A 211 -9.16 14.09 11.27
N LEU A 212 -7.91 14.06 11.68
CA LEU A 212 -7.18 15.25 12.14
C LEU A 212 -6.36 15.93 11.02
N TRP A 213 -6.22 15.30 9.88
CA TRP A 213 -5.58 15.87 8.69
C TRP A 213 -6.57 16.66 7.84
#